data_da6c7711bf488bf5eb7aaec982dc750d
#
_entry.id   da6c7711bf488bf5eb7aaec982dc750d
#
_cell.length_a   1.000
_cell.length_b   1.000
_cell.length_c   1.000
_cell.angle_alpha   90.00
_cell.angle_beta   90.00
_cell.angle_gamma   90.00
#
_symmetry.space_group_name_H-M   'P 1'
#
loop_
_entity.id
_entity.type
_entity.pdbx_description
1 polymer ?
#
loop_
_entity_poly.entity_id
_entity_poly.type
_entity_poly.pdbx_seq_one_letter_code
_entity_poly.pdbx_strand_id
1 'polypeptide(L)'
;MFTACMAWTAGFSQTAHQIVIKGGHVIDPKNNIDGVLDVAIDSGKITAVAANIDASGASQVVDAKGLLVTPGLIDIHTHVFWGVEPDHQYANGNLAIQPDGFTFRNGVTTIVDAGSSGWRNFATFKAQTIDQSRTRVLAFLNIVGEGMRGGYEQNMNDMDAKMAATIARQYPKDIVGFKLAHYNGHDWTPTERVVAAGRMAGNLPVMIDFGGSTPALSLEKLYLEYLRPGDIYTHCFAQIDGREYIYDTEAKKMKPFTYVARKKGIQFDVGYGGISFAYSQGIGAIKEGFYPNSISTDLHVGSMNAAMKDMLTTMTKFLAMGMPLQAVIEASTWNPAQEIQHKELGHLSVGAIADVAILDLQQGKFGLFDYTGYKLTTDKKLACAMTIRDGRIVYDLNGIAEPVIVGGGRRKPNDKFAEWYQTLPSSNNKKLTPHASINQAEFFRQYQKNPAYWNKAFDYLHTTDLAALKPGTYQIDSGNVFAIVVDAIPNELEKVKWEAHRDFNDLQYIIRGKATMGVASVDDPSGKVIVPYSPTNDILHFSNELGSYYPADQGTFFIFTPLEMHRPGIRAEGKGAIKKVVIKVRVP
;
A
#
# COMPACT_ATOMS: atom_id res chain seq x y z
N MET A 1 -16.39 54.85 -32.28
CA MET A 1 -15.39 54.35 -31.32
C MET A 1 -15.91 53.02 -30.76
N PHE A 2 -15.52 51.90 -31.38
CA PHE A 2 -15.88 50.57 -30.92
C PHE A 2 -14.71 50.02 -30.10
N THR A 3 -14.93 49.86 -28.81
CA THR A 3 -13.95 49.26 -27.90
C THR A 3 -14.13 47.74 -27.93
N ALA A 4 -13.17 47.02 -28.52
CA ALA A 4 -13.13 45.55 -28.52
C ALA A 4 -12.63 45.07 -27.16
N CYS A 5 -13.52 44.44 -26.38
CA CYS A 5 -13.16 43.64 -25.20
C CYS A 5 -12.49 42.34 -25.66
N MET A 6 -11.17 42.22 -25.52
CA MET A 6 -10.48 40.94 -25.59
C MET A 6 -10.74 40.18 -24.28
N ALA A 7 -11.55 39.13 -24.36
CA ALA A 7 -11.68 38.14 -23.29
C ALA A 7 -10.41 37.27 -23.30
N TRP A 8 -9.61 37.40 -22.25
CA TRP A 8 -8.52 36.47 -21.98
C TRP A 8 -9.15 35.18 -21.43
N THR A 9 -9.22 34.14 -22.23
CA THR A 9 -9.45 32.79 -21.75
C THR A 9 -8.15 32.31 -21.13
N ALA A 10 -8.08 32.30 -19.80
CA ALA A 10 -7.05 31.60 -19.08
C ALA A 10 -7.20 30.10 -19.37
N GLY A 11 -6.39 29.60 -20.28
CA GLY A 11 -6.22 28.16 -20.50
C GLY A 11 -5.62 27.57 -19.23
N PHE A 12 -6.45 26.86 -18.45
CA PHE A 12 -5.94 26.01 -17.40
C PHE A 12 -5.06 24.94 -18.08
N SER A 13 -3.75 25.00 -17.87
CA SER A 13 -2.87 23.91 -18.21
C SER A 13 -3.30 22.69 -17.41
N GLN A 14 -3.91 21.72 -18.07
CA GLN A 14 -4.37 20.49 -17.46
C GLN A 14 -3.11 19.68 -17.11
N THR A 15 -2.81 19.56 -15.82
CA THR A 15 -1.68 18.74 -15.34
C THR A 15 -1.91 17.29 -15.75
N ALA A 16 -0.95 16.69 -16.44
CA ALA A 16 -1.03 15.30 -16.84
C ALA A 16 -1.02 14.40 -15.60
N HIS A 17 -1.99 13.51 -15.47
CA HIS A 17 -2.10 12.58 -14.35
C HIS A 17 -1.14 11.40 -14.45
N GLN A 18 -0.69 10.86 -13.30
CA GLN A 18 0.13 9.65 -13.26
C GLN A 18 -0.70 8.42 -13.66
N ILE A 19 -1.87 8.25 -13.06
CA ILE A 19 -2.82 7.18 -13.37
C ILE A 19 -4.21 7.80 -13.53
N VAL A 20 -4.94 7.37 -14.56
CA VAL A 20 -6.39 7.64 -14.69
C VAL A 20 -7.13 6.33 -14.84
N ILE A 21 -8.03 6.04 -13.90
CA ILE A 21 -8.94 4.90 -13.94
C ILE A 21 -10.21 5.36 -14.66
N LYS A 22 -10.58 4.72 -15.76
CA LYS A 22 -11.67 5.13 -16.65
C LYS A 22 -12.90 4.25 -16.53
N GLY A 23 -14.07 4.89 -16.41
CA GLY A 23 -15.36 4.27 -16.65
C GLY A 23 -15.77 3.18 -15.65
N GLY A 24 -15.14 3.12 -14.48
CA GLY A 24 -15.46 2.17 -13.43
C GLY A 24 -16.72 2.55 -12.64
N HIS A 25 -17.41 1.58 -12.08
CA HIS A 25 -18.48 1.83 -11.12
C HIS A 25 -17.85 2.10 -9.76
N VAL A 26 -17.70 3.37 -9.42
CA VAL A 26 -17.07 3.82 -8.16
C VAL A 26 -18.06 3.67 -7.01
N ILE A 27 -17.63 2.94 -5.96
CA ILE A 27 -18.36 2.82 -4.70
C ILE A 27 -17.44 3.33 -3.58
N ASP A 28 -17.76 4.52 -3.06
CA ASP A 28 -17.05 5.15 -1.94
C ASP A 28 -18.06 5.57 -0.86
N PRO A 29 -18.29 4.72 0.13
CA PRO A 29 -19.32 4.95 1.14
C PRO A 29 -19.12 6.22 1.96
N LYS A 30 -17.87 6.58 2.29
CA LYS A 30 -17.58 7.83 3.02
C LYS A 30 -18.11 9.07 2.31
N ASN A 31 -17.99 9.08 0.98
CA ASN A 31 -18.37 10.24 0.16
C ASN A 31 -19.77 10.07 -0.46
N ASN A 32 -20.52 9.02 -0.10
CA ASN A 32 -21.83 8.67 -0.68
C ASN A 32 -21.78 8.56 -2.22
N ILE A 33 -20.69 8.02 -2.76
CA ILE A 33 -20.52 7.80 -4.19
C ILE A 33 -20.94 6.37 -4.52
N ASP A 34 -21.84 6.24 -5.50
CA ASP A 34 -22.27 4.96 -6.09
C ASP A 34 -22.67 5.21 -7.54
N GLY A 35 -21.70 5.11 -8.48
CA GLY A 35 -21.95 5.43 -9.88
C GLY A 35 -20.73 5.34 -10.77
N VAL A 36 -20.96 5.42 -12.09
CA VAL A 36 -19.89 5.34 -13.09
C VAL A 36 -19.11 6.66 -13.14
N LEU A 37 -17.86 6.62 -12.69
CA LEU A 37 -16.96 7.77 -12.62
C LEU A 37 -15.53 7.35 -13.00
N ASP A 38 -14.69 8.36 -13.26
CA ASP A 38 -13.26 8.22 -13.41
C ASP A 38 -12.55 8.64 -12.12
N VAL A 39 -11.36 8.08 -11.88
CA VAL A 39 -10.50 8.43 -10.75
C VAL A 39 -9.12 8.79 -11.25
N ALA A 40 -8.60 9.97 -10.87
CA ALA A 40 -7.24 10.39 -11.18
C ALA A 40 -6.33 10.31 -9.95
N ILE A 41 -5.09 9.90 -10.19
CA ILE A 41 -4.07 9.69 -9.16
C ILE A 41 -2.77 10.38 -9.58
N ASP A 42 -2.19 11.16 -8.65
CA ASP A 42 -0.86 11.77 -8.79
C ASP A 42 -0.12 11.74 -7.47
N SER A 43 1.19 11.45 -7.54
CA SER A 43 2.09 11.46 -6.37
C SER A 43 1.53 10.70 -5.17
N GLY A 44 0.94 9.54 -5.42
CA GLY A 44 0.37 8.68 -4.37
C GLY A 44 -0.95 9.18 -3.77
N LYS A 45 -1.61 10.16 -4.38
CA LYS A 45 -2.86 10.77 -3.89
C LYS A 45 -3.97 10.71 -4.94
N ILE A 46 -5.21 10.61 -4.47
CA ILE A 46 -6.40 10.85 -5.30
C ILE A 46 -6.44 12.34 -5.61
N THR A 47 -6.48 12.70 -6.89
CA THR A 47 -6.51 14.10 -7.32
C THR A 47 -7.85 14.52 -7.93
N ALA A 48 -8.62 13.57 -8.45
CA ALA A 48 -9.98 13.83 -8.90
C ALA A 48 -10.83 12.55 -8.89
N VAL A 49 -12.13 12.70 -8.65
CA VAL A 49 -13.18 11.70 -8.88
C VAL A 49 -14.31 12.41 -9.61
N ALA A 50 -14.54 12.12 -10.90
CA ALA A 50 -15.47 12.85 -11.74
C ALA A 50 -15.99 11.98 -12.91
N ALA A 51 -17.09 12.40 -13.54
CA ALA A 51 -17.71 11.65 -14.64
C ALA A 51 -16.85 11.55 -15.91
N ASN A 52 -15.95 12.50 -16.13
CA ASN A 52 -15.06 12.48 -17.29
C ASN A 52 -13.75 13.21 -16.97
N ILE A 53 -12.68 12.46 -16.83
CA ILE A 53 -11.32 12.98 -16.62
C ILE A 53 -10.52 12.78 -17.91
N ASP A 54 -9.88 13.83 -18.41
CA ASP A 54 -9.00 13.70 -19.56
C ASP A 54 -7.78 12.82 -19.23
N ALA A 55 -7.65 11.73 -19.95
CA ALA A 55 -6.55 10.78 -19.79
C ALA A 55 -5.47 10.93 -20.87
N SER A 56 -5.59 11.89 -21.79
CA SER A 56 -4.69 12.04 -22.95
C SER A 56 -3.22 12.28 -22.55
N GLY A 57 -2.99 12.86 -21.37
CA GLY A 57 -1.66 13.10 -20.80
C GLY A 57 -1.24 12.09 -19.72
N ALA A 58 -2.07 11.13 -19.36
CA ALA A 58 -1.78 10.22 -18.26
C ALA A 58 -0.61 9.27 -18.59
N SER A 59 0.22 9.01 -17.57
CA SER A 59 1.29 8.03 -17.71
C SER A 59 0.78 6.60 -17.84
N GLN A 60 -0.35 6.30 -17.17
CA GLN A 60 -1.07 5.03 -17.27
C GLN A 60 -2.57 5.29 -17.30
N VAL A 61 -3.28 4.56 -18.13
CA VAL A 61 -4.74 4.56 -18.19
C VAL A 61 -5.23 3.15 -17.85
N VAL A 62 -6.14 3.05 -16.91
CA VAL A 62 -6.74 1.80 -16.47
C VAL A 62 -8.16 1.74 -17.00
N ASP A 63 -8.46 0.77 -17.85
CA ASP A 63 -9.83 0.52 -18.30
C ASP A 63 -10.58 -0.30 -17.24
N ALA A 64 -11.42 0.40 -16.47
CA ALA A 64 -12.24 -0.21 -15.42
C ALA A 64 -13.71 -0.36 -15.84
N LYS A 65 -14.01 -0.25 -17.12
CA LYS A 65 -15.38 -0.36 -17.61
C LYS A 65 -15.99 -1.72 -17.28
N GLY A 66 -17.15 -1.70 -16.61
CA GLY A 66 -17.83 -2.90 -16.12
C GLY A 66 -17.28 -3.48 -14.81
N LEU A 67 -16.24 -2.85 -14.24
CA LEU A 67 -15.66 -3.24 -12.96
C LEU A 67 -16.09 -2.27 -11.85
N LEU A 68 -16.01 -2.74 -10.60
CA LEU A 68 -16.19 -1.91 -9.41
C LEU A 68 -14.85 -1.25 -9.06
N VAL A 69 -14.89 0.03 -8.73
CA VAL A 69 -13.73 0.79 -8.22
C VAL A 69 -14.03 1.23 -6.79
N THR A 70 -13.28 0.71 -5.83
CA THR A 70 -13.50 0.98 -4.40
C THR A 70 -12.23 1.53 -3.78
N PRO A 71 -12.29 2.16 -2.59
CA PRO A 71 -11.10 2.33 -1.76
C PRO A 71 -10.39 0.99 -1.57
N GLY A 72 -9.08 1.01 -1.37
CA GLY A 72 -8.32 -0.20 -1.02
C GLY A 72 -8.92 -0.87 0.21
N LEU A 73 -9.09 -2.18 0.15
CA LEU A 73 -9.71 -2.95 1.24
C LEU A 73 -8.81 -2.96 2.47
N ILE A 74 -9.44 -2.96 3.65
CA ILE A 74 -8.79 -2.97 4.95
C ILE A 74 -9.26 -4.20 5.72
N ASP A 75 -8.33 -5.09 6.05
CA ASP A 75 -8.58 -6.30 6.84
C ASP A 75 -7.99 -6.11 8.24
N ILE A 76 -8.84 -5.88 9.23
CA ILE A 76 -8.41 -5.57 10.60
C ILE A 76 -8.15 -6.79 11.47
N HIS A 77 -8.23 -8.01 10.92
CA HIS A 77 -7.97 -9.22 11.67
C HIS A 77 -7.14 -10.20 10.83
N THR A 78 -5.83 -10.16 11.04
CA THR A 78 -4.86 -11.03 10.35
C THR A 78 -3.77 -11.47 11.32
N HIS A 79 -3.02 -12.52 10.95
CA HIS A 79 -1.87 -13.01 11.69
C HIS A 79 -0.66 -13.11 10.76
N VAL A 80 0.25 -12.13 10.86
CA VAL A 80 1.33 -11.91 9.90
C VAL A 80 2.72 -11.78 10.54
N PHE A 81 2.85 -12.04 11.82
CA PHE A 81 4.15 -12.16 12.45
C PHE A 81 4.75 -13.54 12.12
N TRP A 82 4.98 -13.73 10.81
CA TRP A 82 5.49 -14.97 10.25
C TRP A 82 6.95 -15.21 10.66
N GLY A 83 7.26 -16.48 10.93
CA GLY A 83 8.60 -16.94 11.23
C GLY A 83 8.67 -18.46 11.27
N VAL A 84 9.79 -18.97 11.80
CA VAL A 84 10.10 -20.40 11.84
C VAL A 84 10.40 -20.90 13.25
N GLU A 85 10.12 -20.09 14.27
CA GLU A 85 10.36 -20.45 15.65
C GLU A 85 9.45 -21.63 16.06
N PRO A 86 10.02 -22.73 16.53
CA PRO A 86 9.23 -23.86 17.02
C PRO A 86 8.28 -23.44 18.14
N ASP A 87 7.09 -24.00 18.17
CA ASP A 87 6.07 -23.78 19.20
C ASP A 87 5.58 -22.33 19.40
N HIS A 88 5.95 -21.41 18.49
CA HIS A 88 5.54 -20.02 18.55
C HIS A 88 4.21 -19.73 17.84
N GLN A 89 3.63 -20.68 17.13
CA GLN A 89 2.32 -20.54 16.44
C GLN A 89 2.23 -19.28 15.56
N TYR A 90 1.48 -18.26 15.99
CA TYR A 90 1.33 -16.98 15.27
C TYR A 90 2.41 -15.95 15.64
N ALA A 91 3.12 -16.12 16.76
CA ALA A 91 4.13 -15.19 17.27
C ALA A 91 5.54 -15.56 16.76
N ASN A 92 5.92 -15.14 15.57
CA ASN A 92 7.15 -15.55 14.87
C ASN A 92 7.17 -17.04 14.49
N GLY A 93 5.99 -17.62 14.27
CA GLY A 93 5.80 -19.03 13.95
C GLY A 93 5.20 -19.26 12.56
N ASN A 94 5.06 -20.53 12.20
CA ASN A 94 4.66 -20.96 10.86
C ASN A 94 3.13 -20.97 10.62
N LEU A 95 2.31 -20.65 11.62
CA LEU A 95 0.86 -20.49 11.43
C LEU A 95 0.49 -19.09 10.93
N ALA A 96 1.34 -18.09 11.18
CA ALA A 96 1.23 -16.77 10.54
C ALA A 96 1.70 -16.82 9.08
N ILE A 97 1.38 -15.81 8.29
CA ILE A 97 1.74 -15.73 6.88
C ILE A 97 2.48 -14.45 6.55
N GLN A 98 3.27 -14.47 5.45
CA GLN A 98 3.82 -13.25 4.87
C GLN A 98 2.72 -12.52 4.09
N PRO A 99 2.46 -11.22 4.35
CA PRO A 99 1.27 -10.54 3.83
C PRO A 99 1.26 -10.35 2.31
N ASP A 100 2.34 -9.87 1.70
CA ASP A 100 2.37 -9.42 0.30
C ASP A 100 1.98 -10.50 -0.71
N GLY A 101 2.13 -11.76 -0.38
CA GLY A 101 1.73 -12.89 -1.22
C GLY A 101 0.21 -13.08 -1.33
N PHE A 102 -0.57 -12.47 -0.41
CA PHE A 102 -2.00 -12.75 -0.26
C PHE A 102 -2.89 -11.50 -0.34
N THR A 103 -2.41 -10.37 0.13
CA THR A 103 -3.19 -9.13 0.26
C THR A 103 -3.54 -8.51 -1.09
N PHE A 104 -2.54 -8.22 -1.93
CA PHE A 104 -2.73 -7.47 -3.17
C PHE A 104 -3.60 -8.20 -4.20
N ARG A 105 -3.56 -9.52 -4.25
CA ARG A 105 -4.45 -10.31 -5.14
C ARG A 105 -5.91 -10.36 -4.69
N ASN A 106 -6.20 -9.71 -3.56
CA ASN A 106 -7.54 -9.59 -2.99
C ASN A 106 -8.01 -8.14 -2.84
N GLY A 107 -7.31 -7.17 -3.43
CA GLY A 107 -7.68 -5.76 -3.28
C GLY A 107 -7.34 -5.16 -1.92
N VAL A 108 -6.68 -5.91 -1.03
CA VAL A 108 -6.34 -5.47 0.32
C VAL A 108 -5.05 -4.66 0.29
N THR A 109 -5.11 -3.40 0.74
CA THR A 109 -3.96 -2.48 0.80
C THR A 109 -3.44 -2.26 2.21
N THR A 110 -4.31 -2.50 3.20
CA THR A 110 -4.00 -2.34 4.63
C THR A 110 -4.49 -3.54 5.40
N ILE A 111 -3.67 -4.05 6.30
CA ILE A 111 -4.02 -5.11 7.25
C ILE A 111 -3.65 -4.70 8.66
N VAL A 112 -4.34 -5.29 9.63
CA VAL A 112 -3.97 -5.18 11.05
C VAL A 112 -3.72 -6.58 11.60
N ASP A 113 -2.51 -6.80 12.09
CA ASP A 113 -2.20 -8.01 12.85
C ASP A 113 -2.95 -8.01 14.18
N ALA A 114 -3.73 -9.03 14.43
CA ALA A 114 -4.64 -9.09 15.57
C ALA A 114 -3.99 -9.77 16.80
N GLY A 115 -2.81 -9.27 17.18
CA GLY A 115 -2.17 -9.67 18.42
C GLY A 115 -1.23 -10.86 18.30
N SER A 116 -0.71 -11.14 17.11
CA SER A 116 0.36 -12.14 16.98
C SER A 116 1.56 -11.76 17.83
N SER A 117 1.93 -10.47 17.90
CA SER A 117 2.97 -9.96 18.78
C SER A 117 2.41 -9.38 20.08
N GLY A 118 3.17 -9.52 21.17
CA GLY A 118 2.97 -8.83 22.42
C GLY A 118 4.06 -7.78 22.68
N TRP A 119 4.04 -7.19 23.87
CA TRP A 119 4.96 -6.11 24.21
C TRP A 119 6.43 -6.54 24.35
N ARG A 120 6.74 -7.85 24.45
CA ARG A 120 8.11 -8.37 24.49
C ARG A 120 8.76 -8.48 23.12
N ASN A 121 8.00 -8.78 22.07
CA ASN A 121 8.52 -9.14 20.76
C ASN A 121 8.02 -8.23 19.62
N PHE A 122 7.33 -7.12 19.94
CA PHE A 122 6.85 -6.19 18.92
C PHE A 122 7.97 -5.59 18.07
N ALA A 123 9.12 -5.27 18.66
CA ALA A 123 10.27 -4.74 17.91
C ALA A 123 10.77 -5.74 16.83
N THR A 124 10.75 -7.05 17.15
CA THR A 124 11.08 -8.10 16.19
C THR A 124 10.03 -8.18 15.09
N PHE A 125 8.74 -8.17 15.46
CA PHE A 125 7.65 -8.15 14.48
C PHE A 125 7.74 -6.96 13.52
N LYS A 126 8.01 -5.76 14.07
CA LYS A 126 8.21 -4.57 13.26
C LYS A 126 9.34 -4.74 12.25
N ALA A 127 10.53 -5.09 12.72
CA ALA A 127 11.71 -5.22 11.86
C ALA A 127 11.57 -6.35 10.81
N GLN A 128 10.91 -7.45 11.18
CA GLN A 128 10.83 -8.66 10.36
C GLN A 128 9.67 -8.60 9.35
N THR A 129 8.54 -7.98 9.70
CA THR A 129 7.33 -7.99 8.88
C THR A 129 6.86 -6.60 8.50
N ILE A 130 6.63 -5.69 9.47
CA ILE A 130 6.03 -4.38 9.20
C ILE A 130 6.92 -3.58 8.25
N ASP A 131 8.21 -3.45 8.56
CA ASP A 131 9.16 -2.65 7.77
C ASP A 131 9.58 -3.31 6.45
N GLN A 132 9.31 -4.60 6.26
CA GLN A 132 9.66 -5.35 5.05
C GLN A 132 8.48 -5.49 4.07
N SER A 133 7.25 -5.22 4.52
CA SER A 133 6.06 -5.44 3.70
C SER A 133 5.74 -4.24 2.82
N ARG A 134 5.29 -4.50 1.60
CA ARG A 134 4.69 -3.49 0.72
C ARG A 134 3.24 -3.22 1.07
N THR A 135 2.57 -4.18 1.67
CA THR A 135 1.26 -4.00 2.30
C THR A 135 1.42 -3.10 3.52
N ARG A 136 0.48 -2.17 3.75
CA ARG A 136 0.46 -1.43 5.02
C ARG A 136 0.06 -2.37 6.13
N VAL A 137 1.01 -2.69 7.02
CA VAL A 137 0.80 -3.57 8.17
C VAL A 137 0.76 -2.72 9.43
N LEU A 138 -0.36 -2.80 10.14
CA LEU A 138 -0.56 -2.20 11.47
C LEU A 138 -0.79 -3.33 12.48
N ALA A 139 -0.90 -3.02 13.77
CA ALA A 139 -1.06 -4.04 14.80
C ALA A 139 -2.01 -3.66 15.94
N PHE A 140 -2.85 -4.58 16.35
CA PHE A 140 -3.34 -4.66 17.72
C PHE A 140 -2.30 -5.40 18.57
N LEU A 141 -1.71 -4.73 19.55
CA LEU A 141 -0.70 -5.34 20.41
C LEU A 141 -1.37 -6.29 21.42
N ASN A 142 -0.92 -7.54 21.49
CA ASN A 142 -1.45 -8.48 22.49
C ASN A 142 -1.14 -7.98 23.89
N ILE A 143 -2.13 -8.12 24.80
CA ILE A 143 -1.94 -7.80 26.23
C ILE A 143 -0.93 -8.74 26.90
N VAL A 144 -0.81 -9.98 26.41
CA VAL A 144 0.21 -10.94 26.81
C VAL A 144 1.53 -10.60 26.15
N GLY A 145 2.61 -10.54 26.92
CA GLY A 145 3.93 -10.11 26.43
C GLY A 145 4.52 -10.95 25.32
N GLU A 146 4.28 -12.25 25.33
CA GLU A 146 4.72 -13.20 24.30
C GLU A 146 3.82 -13.21 23.05
N GLY A 147 2.69 -12.50 23.05
CA GLY A 147 1.73 -12.54 21.96
C GLY A 147 1.01 -13.88 21.86
N MET A 148 0.54 -14.24 20.64
CA MET A 148 -0.22 -15.46 20.38
C MET A 148 0.70 -16.68 20.22
N ARG A 149 1.34 -17.04 21.32
CA ARG A 149 2.23 -18.20 21.46
C ARG A 149 1.50 -19.35 22.18
N GLY A 150 0.32 -19.74 21.72
CA GLY A 150 -0.43 -20.87 22.25
C GLY A 150 -0.75 -20.76 23.74
N GLY A 151 -0.36 -21.73 24.55
CA GLY A 151 -0.70 -21.75 25.98
C GLY A 151 -0.27 -20.52 26.79
N TYR A 152 0.70 -19.73 26.29
CA TYR A 152 1.11 -18.48 26.93
C TYR A 152 0.00 -17.42 26.95
N GLU A 153 -0.97 -17.48 26.02
CA GLU A 153 -2.11 -16.57 25.97
C GLU A 153 -2.99 -16.61 27.22
N GLN A 154 -2.88 -17.67 28.03
CA GLN A 154 -3.61 -17.83 29.29
C GLN A 154 -2.85 -17.27 30.50
N ASN A 155 -1.61 -16.79 30.32
CA ASN A 155 -0.76 -16.35 31.41
C ASN A 155 -1.13 -14.94 31.88
N MET A 156 -2.03 -14.84 32.85
CA MET A 156 -2.42 -13.53 33.43
C MET A 156 -1.25 -12.75 34.04
N ASN A 157 -0.18 -13.41 34.51
CA ASN A 157 0.98 -12.70 35.06
C ASN A 157 1.78 -11.94 33.99
N ASP A 158 1.64 -12.33 32.72
CA ASP A 158 2.28 -11.66 31.57
C ASP A 158 1.35 -10.63 30.88
N MET A 159 0.12 -10.49 31.32
CA MET A 159 -0.85 -9.48 30.85
C MET A 159 -0.59 -8.14 31.56
N ASP A 160 0.40 -7.38 31.12
CA ASP A 160 0.82 -6.11 31.75
C ASP A 160 0.34 -4.88 30.98
N ALA A 161 -0.69 -4.21 31.52
CA ALA A 161 -1.28 -3.02 30.91
C ALA A 161 -0.31 -1.85 30.76
N LYS A 162 0.64 -1.68 31.71
CA LYS A 162 1.62 -0.59 31.68
C LYS A 162 2.68 -0.83 30.61
N MET A 163 3.20 -2.05 30.54
CA MET A 163 4.18 -2.43 29.52
C MET A 163 3.57 -2.35 28.13
N ALA A 164 2.37 -2.91 27.93
CA ALA A 164 1.66 -2.84 26.65
C ALA A 164 1.42 -1.39 26.21
N ALA A 165 0.91 -0.53 27.11
CA ALA A 165 0.71 0.89 26.82
C ALA A 165 2.03 1.64 26.56
N THR A 166 3.14 1.24 27.20
CA THR A 166 4.46 1.85 26.97
C THR A 166 4.96 1.54 25.58
N ILE A 167 4.87 0.30 25.14
CA ILE A 167 5.23 -0.11 23.77
C ILE A 167 4.33 0.57 22.73
N ALA A 168 3.01 0.65 22.96
CA ALA A 168 2.12 1.34 22.03
C ALA A 168 2.50 2.83 21.86
N ARG A 169 2.87 3.52 22.93
CA ARG A 169 3.37 4.91 22.83
C ARG A 169 4.74 5.04 22.17
N GLN A 170 5.56 3.98 22.21
CA GLN A 170 6.85 3.94 21.51
C GLN A 170 6.68 3.77 20.00
N TYR A 171 5.64 3.07 19.57
CA TYR A 171 5.35 2.77 18.17
C TYR A 171 3.97 3.29 17.71
N PRO A 172 3.70 4.61 17.83
CA PRO A 172 2.36 5.18 17.63
C PRO A 172 1.89 5.17 16.18
N LYS A 173 2.78 4.87 15.22
CA LYS A 173 2.44 4.76 13.79
C LYS A 173 2.07 3.34 13.37
N ASP A 174 2.45 2.36 14.19
CA ASP A 174 2.33 0.95 13.86
C ASP A 174 1.27 0.25 14.73
N ILE A 175 1.10 0.68 16.00
CA ILE A 175 0.15 0.09 16.94
C ILE A 175 -1.12 0.93 17.00
N VAL A 176 -2.24 0.32 16.60
CA VAL A 176 -3.56 0.97 16.49
C VAL A 176 -4.54 0.55 17.59
N GLY A 177 -4.14 -0.35 18.47
CA GLY A 177 -4.98 -0.84 19.56
C GLY A 177 -4.34 -2.02 20.29
N PHE A 178 -5.17 -2.73 21.08
CA PHE A 178 -4.73 -3.89 21.82
C PHE A 178 -5.63 -5.09 21.57
N LYS A 179 -5.07 -6.29 21.73
CA LYS A 179 -5.78 -7.57 21.60
C LYS A 179 -5.79 -8.31 22.93
N LEU A 180 -6.94 -8.84 23.31
CA LEU A 180 -7.08 -9.96 24.21
C LEU A 180 -7.63 -11.14 23.39
N ALA A 181 -6.86 -12.22 23.29
CA ALA A 181 -7.19 -13.36 22.46
C ALA A 181 -7.37 -14.63 23.29
N HIS A 182 -8.35 -15.43 22.91
CA HIS A 182 -8.57 -16.83 23.32
C HIS A 182 -8.57 -17.11 24.84
N TYR A 183 -8.76 -16.08 25.69
CA TYR A 183 -8.84 -16.31 27.13
C TYR A 183 -10.02 -17.26 27.45
N ASN A 184 -9.75 -18.33 28.13
CA ASN A 184 -10.71 -19.40 28.42
C ASN A 184 -11.06 -19.55 29.92
N GLY A 185 -10.57 -18.63 30.77
CA GLY A 185 -10.93 -18.58 32.20
C GLY A 185 -12.24 -17.83 32.44
N HIS A 186 -12.58 -17.72 33.72
CA HIS A 186 -13.80 -17.02 34.19
C HIS A 186 -13.52 -15.67 34.85
N ASP A 187 -12.24 -15.25 34.88
CA ASP A 187 -11.82 -14.01 35.52
C ASP A 187 -11.89 -12.83 34.51
N TRP A 188 -12.43 -11.71 34.95
CA TRP A 188 -12.51 -10.50 34.14
C TRP A 188 -11.23 -9.67 34.16
N THR A 189 -10.25 -9.99 34.98
CA THR A 189 -8.98 -9.29 35.10
C THR A 189 -8.26 -9.11 33.75
N PRO A 190 -8.19 -10.10 32.83
CA PRO A 190 -7.62 -9.90 31.51
C PRO A 190 -8.31 -8.79 30.71
N THR A 191 -9.66 -8.76 30.75
CA THR A 191 -10.45 -7.72 30.10
C THR A 191 -10.19 -6.34 30.70
N GLU A 192 -10.13 -6.24 32.02
CA GLU A 192 -9.83 -4.99 32.73
C GLU A 192 -8.44 -4.48 32.36
N ARG A 193 -7.43 -5.36 32.27
CA ARG A 193 -6.06 -5.02 31.92
C ARG A 193 -5.92 -4.52 30.49
N VAL A 194 -6.54 -5.18 29.50
CA VAL A 194 -6.46 -4.72 28.12
C VAL A 194 -7.18 -3.39 27.93
N VAL A 195 -8.33 -3.19 28.58
CA VAL A 195 -9.05 -1.91 28.54
C VAL A 195 -8.25 -0.81 29.26
N ALA A 196 -7.56 -1.13 30.36
CA ALA A 196 -6.65 -0.19 31.03
C ALA A 196 -5.47 0.18 30.12
N ALA A 197 -4.88 -0.78 29.39
CA ALA A 197 -3.83 -0.49 28.41
C ALA A 197 -4.32 0.50 27.34
N GLY A 198 -5.51 0.29 26.80
CA GLY A 198 -6.13 1.21 25.84
C GLY A 198 -6.28 2.63 26.37
N ARG A 199 -6.76 2.79 27.62
CA ARG A 199 -6.86 4.10 28.27
C ARG A 199 -5.51 4.76 28.46
N MET A 200 -4.50 4.02 28.92
CA MET A 200 -3.14 4.51 29.13
C MET A 200 -2.42 4.92 27.85
N ALA A 201 -2.80 4.34 26.72
CA ALA A 201 -2.19 4.62 25.41
C ALA A 201 -2.96 5.65 24.57
N GLY A 202 -3.69 6.57 25.19
CA GLY A 202 -4.41 7.63 24.46
C GLY A 202 -5.79 7.21 23.97
N ASN A 203 -6.46 6.30 24.68
CA ASN A 203 -7.77 5.73 24.34
C ASN A 203 -7.79 4.93 23.03
N LEU A 204 -6.70 4.24 22.73
CA LEU A 204 -6.68 3.27 21.64
C LEU A 204 -7.74 2.19 21.87
N PRO A 205 -8.41 1.68 20.82
CA PRO A 205 -9.42 0.65 20.93
C PRO A 205 -8.82 -0.68 21.41
N VAL A 206 -9.66 -1.54 21.93
CA VAL A 206 -9.28 -2.92 22.22
C VAL A 206 -10.15 -3.86 21.39
N MET A 207 -9.54 -4.92 20.86
CA MET A 207 -10.22 -6.01 20.18
C MET A 207 -10.20 -7.23 21.09
N ILE A 208 -11.38 -7.76 21.39
CA ILE A 208 -11.54 -8.91 22.31
C ILE A 208 -12.22 -10.06 21.61
N ASP A 209 -11.70 -11.26 21.82
CA ASP A 209 -12.41 -12.51 21.72
C ASP A 209 -12.15 -13.37 22.97
N PHE A 210 -13.02 -14.32 23.21
CA PHE A 210 -12.82 -15.32 24.25
C PHE A 210 -12.55 -16.70 23.65
N GLY A 211 -11.80 -17.53 24.34
CA GLY A 211 -11.81 -18.99 24.19
C GLY A 211 -13.19 -19.56 24.54
N GLY A 212 -13.32 -20.85 24.67
CA GLY A 212 -14.50 -21.47 25.23
C GLY A 212 -14.32 -21.66 26.73
N SER A 213 -15.35 -21.39 27.53
CA SER A 213 -15.39 -21.70 28.96
C SER A 213 -16.77 -22.26 29.36
N THR A 214 -16.82 -23.04 30.43
CA THR A 214 -18.10 -23.60 30.93
C THR A 214 -18.29 -23.24 32.41
N PRO A 215 -19.29 -22.40 32.74
CA PRO A 215 -20.20 -21.70 31.82
C PRO A 215 -19.49 -20.66 30.97
N ALA A 216 -20.10 -20.29 29.82
CA ALA A 216 -19.59 -19.21 28.95
C ALA A 216 -19.54 -17.87 29.68
N LEU A 217 -18.54 -17.05 29.40
CA LEU A 217 -18.51 -15.66 29.86
C LEU A 217 -19.65 -14.87 29.19
N SER A 218 -20.33 -14.02 29.98
CA SER A 218 -21.47 -13.24 29.53
C SER A 218 -21.04 -12.15 28.56
N LEU A 219 -21.54 -12.20 27.31
CA LEU A 219 -21.33 -11.13 26.32
C LEU A 219 -22.08 -9.84 26.72
N GLU A 220 -23.25 -9.95 27.33
CA GLU A 220 -23.96 -8.78 27.86
C GLU A 220 -23.10 -8.03 28.87
N LYS A 221 -22.51 -8.74 29.83
CA LYS A 221 -21.61 -8.16 30.82
C LYS A 221 -20.35 -7.55 30.14
N LEU A 222 -19.74 -8.28 29.20
CA LEU A 222 -18.59 -7.76 28.43
C LEU A 222 -18.91 -6.41 27.79
N TYR A 223 -20.02 -6.35 27.02
CA TYR A 223 -20.35 -5.17 26.24
C TYR A 223 -20.81 -3.99 27.10
N LEU A 224 -21.59 -4.25 28.10
CA LEU A 224 -22.25 -3.20 28.87
C LEU A 224 -21.40 -2.68 30.04
N GLU A 225 -20.59 -3.54 30.66
CA GLU A 225 -19.80 -3.17 31.85
C GLU A 225 -18.33 -2.87 31.51
N TYR A 226 -17.69 -3.67 30.65
CA TYR A 226 -16.25 -3.60 30.44
C TYR A 226 -15.83 -2.80 29.21
N LEU A 227 -16.44 -3.05 28.04
CA LEU A 227 -16.04 -2.39 26.80
C LEU A 227 -16.47 -0.93 26.75
N ARG A 228 -15.66 -0.12 26.08
CA ARG A 228 -15.87 1.32 25.86
C ARG A 228 -16.43 1.56 24.45
N PRO A 229 -17.06 2.71 24.16
CA PRO A 229 -17.34 3.12 22.79
C PRO A 229 -16.06 3.08 21.94
N GLY A 230 -16.15 2.42 20.78
CA GLY A 230 -15.02 2.19 19.87
C GLY A 230 -14.25 0.89 20.10
N ASP A 231 -14.49 0.19 21.21
CA ASP A 231 -13.90 -1.14 21.41
C ASP A 231 -14.59 -2.18 20.52
N ILE A 232 -13.87 -3.22 20.13
CA ILE A 232 -14.23 -4.18 19.08
C ILE A 232 -14.43 -5.57 19.70
N TYR A 233 -15.57 -6.18 19.41
CA TYR A 233 -15.80 -7.59 19.64
C TYR A 233 -15.66 -8.35 18.31
N THR A 234 -14.62 -9.17 18.19
CA THR A 234 -14.37 -9.96 16.98
C THR A 234 -14.94 -11.38 17.09
N HIS A 235 -14.96 -12.09 15.96
CA HIS A 235 -15.63 -13.38 15.83
C HIS A 235 -17.13 -13.33 16.20
N CYS A 236 -17.78 -12.22 15.86
CA CYS A 236 -19.13 -11.94 16.34
C CYS A 236 -20.18 -12.97 15.86
N PHE A 237 -19.93 -13.71 14.78
CA PHE A 237 -20.78 -14.78 14.27
C PHE A 237 -20.23 -16.19 14.54
N ALA A 238 -19.36 -16.34 15.52
CA ALA A 238 -18.86 -17.64 15.93
C ALA A 238 -19.95 -18.52 16.54
N GLN A 239 -19.85 -19.83 16.31
CA GLN A 239 -20.64 -20.87 16.98
C GLN A 239 -19.67 -21.91 17.55
N ILE A 240 -19.04 -21.57 18.66
CA ILE A 240 -18.04 -22.38 19.35
C ILE A 240 -18.55 -22.77 20.71
N ASP A 241 -18.38 -24.02 21.09
CA ASP A 241 -18.78 -24.51 22.41
C ASP A 241 -18.10 -23.72 23.53
N GLY A 242 -18.85 -23.42 24.58
CA GLY A 242 -18.39 -22.61 25.70
C GLY A 242 -18.30 -21.10 25.41
N ARG A 243 -18.84 -20.64 24.28
CA ARG A 243 -19.06 -19.20 24.00
C ARG A 243 -20.54 -18.85 24.00
N GLU A 244 -20.87 -17.66 24.49
CA GLU A 244 -22.20 -17.10 24.29
C GLU A 244 -22.32 -16.56 22.84
N TYR A 245 -23.52 -16.74 22.23
CA TYR A 245 -23.80 -16.29 20.86
C TYR A 245 -24.58 -14.98 20.87
N ILE A 246 -24.47 -14.18 19.83
CA ILE A 246 -25.21 -12.91 19.67
C ILE A 246 -26.58 -13.10 19.02
N TYR A 247 -26.76 -14.17 18.24
CA TYR A 247 -28.01 -14.54 17.59
C TYR A 247 -28.58 -15.81 18.25
N ASP A 248 -29.83 -15.76 18.69
CA ASP A 248 -30.56 -16.90 19.23
C ASP A 248 -31.17 -17.69 18.08
N THR A 249 -30.62 -18.86 17.80
CA THR A 249 -31.06 -19.73 16.71
C THR A 249 -32.42 -20.38 16.95
N GLU A 250 -32.84 -20.54 18.20
CA GLU A 250 -34.15 -21.11 18.57
C GLU A 250 -35.23 -20.03 18.46
N ALA A 251 -35.02 -18.89 19.09
CA ALA A 251 -35.91 -17.75 19.01
C ALA A 251 -35.86 -17.05 17.63
N LYS A 252 -34.87 -17.36 16.81
CA LYS A 252 -34.59 -16.76 15.48
C LYS A 252 -34.51 -15.25 15.52
N LYS A 253 -33.78 -14.69 16.47
CA LYS A 253 -33.58 -13.23 16.64
C LYS A 253 -32.25 -12.88 17.33
N MET A 254 -31.82 -11.66 17.07
CA MET A 254 -30.70 -11.08 17.80
C MET A 254 -31.03 -10.96 19.29
N LYS A 255 -30.04 -11.26 20.15
CA LYS A 255 -30.19 -11.02 21.59
C LYS A 255 -30.26 -9.50 21.84
N PRO A 256 -31.23 -9.03 22.68
CA PRO A 256 -31.52 -7.60 22.85
C PRO A 256 -30.30 -6.76 23.26
N PHE A 257 -29.41 -7.30 24.08
CA PHE A 257 -28.24 -6.59 24.57
C PHE A 257 -27.27 -6.19 23.42
N THR A 258 -27.29 -6.88 22.27
CA THR A 258 -26.45 -6.55 21.12
C THR A 258 -26.80 -5.19 20.51
N TYR A 259 -28.10 -4.85 20.48
CA TYR A 259 -28.54 -3.54 20.02
C TYR A 259 -28.15 -2.44 21.01
N VAL A 260 -28.23 -2.74 22.33
CA VAL A 260 -27.79 -1.83 23.40
C VAL A 260 -26.30 -1.59 23.28
N ALA A 261 -25.50 -2.64 23.06
CA ALA A 261 -24.06 -2.56 22.85
C ALA A 261 -23.70 -1.72 21.61
N ARG A 262 -24.38 -1.94 20.48
CA ARG A 262 -24.20 -1.14 19.26
C ARG A 262 -24.52 0.33 19.51
N LYS A 263 -25.61 0.63 20.21
CA LYS A 263 -25.98 2.02 20.58
C LYS A 263 -24.94 2.65 21.50
N LYS A 264 -24.30 1.87 22.37
CA LYS A 264 -23.17 2.30 23.21
C LYS A 264 -21.91 2.61 22.38
N GLY A 265 -21.82 2.12 21.15
CA GLY A 265 -20.68 2.32 20.25
C GLY A 265 -19.69 1.15 20.22
N ILE A 266 -20.10 -0.03 20.68
CA ILE A 266 -19.31 -1.27 20.54
C ILE A 266 -19.34 -1.68 19.07
N GLN A 267 -18.16 -2.00 18.52
CA GLN A 267 -17.97 -2.44 17.13
C GLN A 267 -18.02 -3.97 17.08
N PHE A 268 -18.66 -4.51 16.03
CA PHE A 268 -18.80 -5.94 15.81
C PHE A 268 -18.01 -6.32 14.57
N ASP A 269 -16.92 -7.05 14.75
CA ASP A 269 -16.04 -7.52 13.70
C ASP A 269 -16.27 -9.00 13.38
N VAL A 270 -16.15 -9.35 12.09
CA VAL A 270 -16.39 -10.72 11.63
C VAL A 270 -15.30 -11.67 12.11
N GLY A 271 -14.01 -11.33 11.88
CA GLY A 271 -12.91 -12.23 12.21
C GLY A 271 -13.16 -13.65 11.72
N TYR A 272 -13.35 -13.86 10.41
CA TYR A 272 -13.97 -15.09 9.87
C TYR A 272 -13.32 -16.39 10.36
N GLY A 273 -11.99 -16.47 10.30
CA GLY A 273 -11.18 -17.57 10.82
C GLY A 273 -11.41 -18.96 10.19
N GLY A 274 -10.83 -19.94 10.85
CA GLY A 274 -11.01 -21.35 10.48
C GLY A 274 -12.33 -21.93 10.97
N ILE A 275 -12.74 -21.58 12.19
CA ILE A 275 -13.94 -22.10 12.88
C ILE A 275 -14.82 -20.99 13.50
N SER A 276 -14.47 -19.73 13.30
CA SER A 276 -15.06 -18.61 14.05
C SER A 276 -16.22 -17.92 13.32
N PHE A 277 -16.75 -18.53 12.26
CA PHE A 277 -17.95 -18.05 11.55
C PHE A 277 -18.89 -19.21 11.20
N ALA A 278 -20.17 -19.08 11.56
CA ALA A 278 -21.21 -20.01 11.17
C ALA A 278 -22.39 -19.30 10.48
N TYR A 279 -22.90 -19.88 9.41
CA TYR A 279 -24.08 -19.35 8.72
C TYR A 279 -25.34 -19.36 9.60
N SER A 280 -25.43 -20.28 10.56
CA SER A 280 -26.50 -20.31 11.55
C SER A 280 -26.61 -19.02 12.39
N GLN A 281 -25.47 -18.36 12.62
CA GLN A 281 -25.40 -17.06 13.30
C GLN A 281 -25.56 -15.90 12.30
N GLY A 282 -24.79 -15.93 11.19
CA GLY A 282 -24.70 -14.82 10.24
C GLY A 282 -25.99 -14.58 9.45
N ILE A 283 -26.64 -15.63 8.91
CA ILE A 283 -27.84 -15.48 8.05
C ILE A 283 -28.98 -14.79 8.80
N GLY A 284 -29.22 -15.20 10.07
CA GLY A 284 -30.28 -14.62 10.86
C GLY A 284 -30.03 -13.15 11.21
N ALA A 285 -28.80 -12.84 11.62
CA ALA A 285 -28.39 -11.48 11.94
C ALA A 285 -28.51 -10.54 10.73
N ILE A 286 -28.01 -10.95 9.56
CA ILE A 286 -28.10 -10.16 8.32
C ILE A 286 -29.55 -9.92 7.90
N LYS A 287 -30.44 -10.93 8.03
CA LYS A 287 -31.87 -10.78 7.73
C LYS A 287 -32.58 -9.77 8.64
N GLU A 288 -32.14 -9.65 9.90
CA GLU A 288 -32.63 -8.63 10.82
C GLU A 288 -32.00 -7.23 10.61
N GLY A 289 -31.13 -7.09 9.62
CA GLY A 289 -30.39 -5.83 9.37
C GLY A 289 -29.25 -5.58 10.37
N PHE A 290 -28.84 -6.60 11.13
CA PHE A 290 -27.67 -6.50 12.00
C PHE A 290 -26.42 -6.82 11.21
N TYR A 291 -25.90 -5.82 10.47
CA TYR A 291 -24.66 -5.94 9.72
C TYR A 291 -23.44 -5.77 10.65
N PRO A 292 -22.33 -6.50 10.42
CA PRO A 292 -21.08 -6.25 11.15
C PRO A 292 -20.55 -4.86 10.81
N ASN A 293 -19.80 -4.26 11.72
CA ASN A 293 -19.10 -3.00 11.43
C ASN A 293 -17.95 -3.24 10.46
N SER A 294 -17.17 -4.30 10.67
CA SER A 294 -16.07 -4.71 9.79
C SER A 294 -16.20 -6.16 9.35
N ILE A 295 -15.85 -6.40 8.09
CA ILE A 295 -15.65 -7.73 7.51
C ILE A 295 -14.15 -7.97 7.47
N SER A 296 -13.65 -8.88 8.29
CA SER A 296 -12.26 -9.25 8.40
C SER A 296 -12.08 -10.77 8.29
N THR A 297 -10.87 -11.21 8.01
CA THR A 297 -10.65 -12.60 7.61
C THR A 297 -10.12 -13.51 8.70
N ASP A 298 -9.44 -12.97 9.72
CA ASP A 298 -8.57 -13.77 10.58
C ASP A 298 -7.58 -14.60 9.74
N LEU A 299 -6.87 -13.89 8.84
CA LEU A 299 -5.99 -14.49 7.84
C LEU A 299 -4.77 -15.15 8.48
N HIS A 300 -4.69 -16.46 8.34
CA HIS A 300 -3.57 -17.30 8.75
C HIS A 300 -3.57 -18.61 7.95
N VAL A 301 -2.53 -19.42 8.06
CA VAL A 301 -2.39 -20.68 7.29
C VAL A 301 -3.63 -21.58 7.43
N GLY A 302 -4.19 -21.71 8.63
CA GLY A 302 -5.38 -22.54 8.87
C GLY A 302 -6.64 -22.01 8.19
N SER A 303 -6.93 -20.71 8.33
CA SER A 303 -8.17 -20.09 7.82
C SER A 303 -8.21 -20.03 6.30
N MET A 304 -7.08 -19.69 5.64
CA MET A 304 -7.00 -19.63 4.18
C MET A 304 -7.17 -20.99 3.52
N ASN A 305 -6.81 -22.07 4.20
CA ASN A 305 -7.00 -23.45 3.72
C ASN A 305 -8.35 -24.07 4.16
N ALA A 306 -9.09 -23.39 5.04
CA ALA A 306 -10.44 -23.77 5.49
C ALA A 306 -11.53 -23.06 4.66
N ALA A 307 -12.68 -22.80 5.26
CA ALA A 307 -13.83 -22.16 4.62
C ALA A 307 -13.64 -20.67 4.33
N MET A 308 -12.77 -19.95 5.04
CA MET A 308 -12.52 -18.52 4.88
C MET A 308 -11.99 -18.20 3.48
N LYS A 309 -10.92 -18.82 3.04
CA LYS A 309 -10.18 -18.66 1.78
C LYS A 309 -9.42 -17.34 1.68
N ASP A 310 -10.13 -16.23 1.48
CA ASP A 310 -9.60 -14.89 1.28
C ASP A 310 -10.65 -13.81 1.58
N MET A 311 -10.24 -12.55 1.54
CA MET A 311 -11.10 -11.39 1.81
C MET A 311 -12.29 -11.31 0.85
N LEU A 312 -12.10 -11.49 -0.45
CA LEU A 312 -13.17 -11.38 -1.43
C LEU A 312 -14.16 -12.53 -1.34
N THR A 313 -13.71 -13.73 -0.98
CA THR A 313 -14.60 -14.85 -0.66
C THR A 313 -15.43 -14.55 0.58
N THR A 314 -14.83 -13.97 1.63
CA THR A 314 -15.52 -13.55 2.84
C THR A 314 -16.58 -12.48 2.52
N MET A 315 -16.23 -11.41 1.81
CA MET A 315 -17.17 -10.38 1.34
C MET A 315 -18.31 -10.98 0.51
N THR A 316 -17.99 -11.92 -0.39
CA THR A 316 -18.99 -12.61 -1.22
C THR A 316 -20.01 -13.37 -0.38
N LYS A 317 -19.61 -13.96 0.74
CA LYS A 317 -20.54 -14.65 1.66
C LYS A 317 -21.55 -13.69 2.28
N PHE A 318 -21.13 -12.47 2.64
CA PHE A 318 -22.05 -11.45 3.14
C PHE A 318 -23.03 -10.97 2.08
N LEU A 319 -22.58 -10.79 0.82
CA LEU A 319 -23.48 -10.55 -0.31
C LEU A 319 -24.49 -11.68 -0.49
N ALA A 320 -24.03 -12.93 -0.43
CA ALA A 320 -24.88 -14.10 -0.58
C ALA A 320 -25.90 -14.27 0.57
N MET A 321 -25.60 -13.75 1.77
CA MET A 321 -26.55 -13.70 2.90
C MET A 321 -27.57 -12.56 2.76
N GLY A 322 -27.41 -11.65 1.79
CA GLY A 322 -28.33 -10.54 1.52
C GLY A 322 -27.88 -9.17 2.04
N MET A 323 -26.63 -9.02 2.50
CA MET A 323 -26.08 -7.70 2.83
C MET A 323 -25.89 -6.89 1.54
N PRO A 324 -26.35 -5.62 1.45
CA PRO A 324 -26.19 -4.79 0.26
C PRO A 324 -24.70 -4.60 -0.12
N LEU A 325 -24.41 -4.54 -1.43
CA LEU A 325 -23.02 -4.37 -1.92
C LEU A 325 -22.33 -3.15 -1.31
N GLN A 326 -23.01 -2.01 -1.28
CA GLN A 326 -22.48 -0.79 -0.67
C GLN A 326 -22.10 -1.00 0.81
N ALA A 327 -22.96 -1.68 1.58
CA ALA A 327 -22.68 -1.98 2.98
C ALA A 327 -21.51 -2.97 3.15
N VAL A 328 -21.36 -3.95 2.25
CA VAL A 328 -20.20 -4.86 2.23
C VAL A 328 -18.90 -4.09 1.95
N ILE A 329 -18.92 -3.17 0.99
CA ILE A 329 -17.76 -2.31 0.71
C ILE A 329 -17.47 -1.39 1.90
N GLU A 330 -18.48 -0.78 2.51
CA GLU A 330 -18.32 0.08 3.69
C GLU A 330 -17.68 -0.68 4.86
N ALA A 331 -18.16 -1.90 5.14
CA ALA A 331 -17.62 -2.78 6.18
C ALA A 331 -16.23 -3.34 5.85
N SER A 332 -15.72 -3.11 4.65
CA SER A 332 -14.39 -3.57 4.20
C SER A 332 -13.45 -2.41 3.85
N THR A 333 -13.87 -1.15 4.04
CA THR A 333 -13.10 0.05 3.71
C THR A 333 -13.20 1.12 4.79
N TRP A 334 -14.29 1.92 4.78
CA TRP A 334 -14.44 3.08 5.66
C TRP A 334 -14.65 2.72 7.14
N ASN A 335 -15.50 1.75 7.44
CA ASN A 335 -15.74 1.36 8.83
C ASN A 335 -14.47 0.84 9.52
N PRO A 336 -13.72 -0.15 8.96
CA PRO A 336 -12.48 -0.60 9.59
C PRO A 336 -11.44 0.53 9.72
N ALA A 337 -11.37 1.50 8.78
CA ALA A 337 -10.52 2.67 8.93
C ALA A 337 -10.90 3.52 10.16
N GLN A 338 -12.19 3.67 10.44
CA GLN A 338 -12.66 4.38 11.64
C GLN A 338 -12.36 3.59 12.92
N GLU A 339 -12.57 2.26 12.90
CA GLU A 339 -12.32 1.38 14.04
C GLU A 339 -10.87 1.42 14.52
N ILE A 340 -9.93 1.50 13.58
CA ILE A 340 -8.50 1.63 13.88
C ILE A 340 -8.03 3.09 14.02
N GLN A 341 -8.94 4.06 13.98
CA GLN A 341 -8.69 5.50 14.09
C GLN A 341 -7.79 6.09 12.96
N HIS A 342 -7.69 5.43 11.81
CA HIS A 342 -6.97 5.86 10.61
C HIS A 342 -7.91 6.40 9.54
N LYS A 343 -8.55 7.55 9.84
CA LYS A 343 -9.58 8.17 8.99
C LYS A 343 -9.07 8.74 7.66
N GLU A 344 -7.77 8.74 7.43
CA GLU A 344 -7.12 9.05 6.16
C GLU A 344 -7.15 7.88 5.16
N LEU A 345 -7.57 6.68 5.62
CA LEU A 345 -7.70 5.47 4.83
C LEU A 345 -9.17 5.16 4.48
N GLY A 346 -9.37 4.19 3.59
CA GLY A 346 -10.70 3.61 3.30
C GLY A 346 -11.66 4.52 2.53
N HIS A 347 -11.16 5.52 1.79
CA HIS A 347 -11.97 6.41 0.95
C HIS A 347 -11.19 7.00 -0.23
N LEU A 348 -11.93 7.54 -1.23
CA LEU A 348 -11.39 8.15 -2.44
C LEU A 348 -11.53 9.68 -2.47
N SER A 349 -11.62 10.37 -1.32
CA SER A 349 -11.66 11.83 -1.28
C SER A 349 -10.42 12.44 -1.93
N VAL A 350 -10.57 13.55 -2.62
CA VAL A 350 -9.43 14.31 -3.17
C VAL A 350 -8.42 14.63 -2.04
N GLY A 351 -7.15 14.34 -2.29
CA GLY A 351 -6.06 14.45 -1.31
C GLY A 351 -5.84 13.20 -0.45
N ALA A 352 -6.73 12.22 -0.48
CA ALA A 352 -6.55 10.95 0.21
C ALA A 352 -5.39 10.13 -0.39
N ILE A 353 -4.87 9.20 0.41
CA ILE A 353 -3.91 8.21 -0.07
C ILE A 353 -4.57 7.40 -1.18
N ALA A 354 -3.86 7.22 -2.31
CA ALA A 354 -4.39 6.49 -3.46
C ALA A 354 -4.24 4.98 -3.27
N ASP A 355 -5.02 4.45 -2.35
CA ASP A 355 -5.26 3.02 -2.16
C ASP A 355 -6.59 2.67 -2.83
N VAL A 356 -6.55 1.85 -3.89
CA VAL A 356 -7.73 1.52 -4.70
C VAL A 356 -7.77 0.01 -4.98
N ALA A 357 -8.95 -0.58 -4.84
CA ALA A 357 -9.23 -1.93 -5.31
C ALA A 357 -10.19 -1.87 -6.51
N ILE A 358 -9.82 -2.53 -7.59
CA ILE A 358 -10.69 -2.72 -8.76
C ILE A 358 -11.15 -4.17 -8.76
N LEU A 359 -12.46 -4.36 -8.65
CA LEU A 359 -13.06 -5.66 -8.42
C LEU A 359 -14.00 -6.02 -9.58
N ASP A 360 -14.01 -7.30 -9.92
CA ASP A 360 -14.95 -7.90 -10.87
C ASP A 360 -16.07 -8.60 -10.08
N LEU A 361 -17.32 -8.22 -10.31
CA LEU A 361 -18.49 -8.89 -9.76
C LEU A 361 -18.98 -9.96 -10.75
N GLN A 362 -18.32 -11.09 -10.72
CA GLN A 362 -18.55 -12.22 -11.60
C GLN A 362 -19.96 -12.81 -11.45
N GLN A 363 -20.57 -13.20 -12.55
CA GLN A 363 -21.83 -13.91 -12.60
C GLN A 363 -21.57 -15.40 -12.86
N GLY A 364 -22.28 -16.29 -12.14
CA GLY A 364 -22.05 -17.72 -12.28
C GLY A 364 -22.82 -18.55 -11.27
N LYS A 365 -22.37 -19.77 -11.00
CA LYS A 365 -22.91 -20.65 -9.95
C LYS A 365 -21.80 -20.92 -8.95
N PHE A 366 -21.90 -20.38 -7.78
CA PHE A 366 -20.88 -20.48 -6.74
C PHE A 366 -21.44 -21.14 -5.48
N GLY A 367 -20.65 -22.00 -4.84
CA GLY A 367 -20.93 -22.62 -3.57
C GLY A 367 -19.95 -22.15 -2.50
N LEU A 368 -20.48 -21.66 -1.40
CA LEU A 368 -19.70 -21.05 -0.30
C LEU A 368 -19.97 -21.83 0.98
N PHE A 369 -18.95 -22.48 1.53
CA PHE A 369 -19.08 -23.26 2.76
C PHE A 369 -18.68 -22.44 4.00
N ASP A 370 -19.27 -22.75 5.16
CA ASP A 370 -18.69 -22.42 6.46
C ASP A 370 -17.97 -23.65 7.04
N TYR A 371 -17.44 -23.51 8.27
CA TYR A 371 -16.70 -24.59 8.91
C TYR A 371 -17.58 -25.79 9.33
N THR A 372 -18.89 -25.56 9.47
CA THR A 372 -19.86 -26.63 9.84
C THR A 372 -20.20 -27.51 8.65
N GLY A 373 -19.76 -27.14 7.43
CA GLY A 373 -20.12 -27.80 6.19
C GLY A 373 -21.42 -27.28 5.56
N TYR A 374 -22.07 -26.27 6.16
CA TYR A 374 -23.22 -25.64 5.52
C TYR A 374 -22.80 -24.96 4.21
N LYS A 375 -23.55 -25.20 3.14
CA LYS A 375 -23.29 -24.64 1.81
C LYS A 375 -24.33 -23.59 1.45
N LEU A 376 -23.90 -22.35 1.31
CA LEU A 376 -24.68 -21.29 0.68
C LEU A 376 -24.37 -21.20 -0.80
N THR A 377 -25.41 -21.06 -1.65
CA THR A 377 -25.24 -20.87 -3.10
C THR A 377 -25.54 -19.45 -3.49
N THR A 378 -24.81 -18.94 -4.49
CA THR A 378 -24.98 -17.59 -5.01
C THR A 378 -24.70 -17.57 -6.52
N ASP A 379 -25.27 -16.60 -7.22
CA ASP A 379 -25.00 -16.33 -8.63
C ASP A 379 -23.87 -15.29 -8.83
N LYS A 380 -23.36 -14.69 -7.75
CA LYS A 380 -22.36 -13.62 -7.78
C LYS A 380 -21.13 -13.97 -6.94
N LYS A 381 -19.96 -13.53 -7.42
CA LYS A 381 -18.68 -13.65 -6.70
C LYS A 381 -17.79 -12.47 -6.99
N LEU A 382 -17.19 -11.88 -5.95
CA LEU A 382 -16.16 -10.86 -6.10
C LEU A 382 -14.81 -11.50 -6.45
N ALA A 383 -14.11 -10.92 -7.42
CA ALA A 383 -12.74 -11.25 -7.78
C ALA A 383 -11.91 -9.96 -7.91
N CYS A 384 -10.61 -10.01 -7.65
CA CYS A 384 -9.73 -8.86 -7.82
C CYS A 384 -9.25 -8.75 -9.25
N ALA A 385 -9.48 -7.62 -9.90
CA ALA A 385 -8.91 -7.29 -11.19
C ALA A 385 -7.58 -6.53 -11.05
N MET A 386 -7.53 -5.55 -10.12
CA MET A 386 -6.34 -4.74 -9.88
C MET A 386 -6.31 -4.22 -8.46
N THR A 387 -5.10 -3.99 -7.94
CA THR A 387 -4.87 -3.29 -6.68
C THR A 387 -3.85 -2.18 -6.88
N ILE A 388 -4.19 -0.99 -6.42
CA ILE A 388 -3.30 0.18 -6.38
C ILE A 388 -3.05 0.51 -4.92
N ARG A 389 -1.78 0.65 -4.52
CA ARG A 389 -1.36 1.00 -3.18
C ARG A 389 -0.41 2.17 -3.22
N ASP A 390 -0.70 3.26 -2.47
CA ASP A 390 0.06 4.53 -2.50
C ASP A 390 0.24 5.06 -3.94
N GLY A 391 -0.81 4.95 -4.77
CA GLY A 391 -0.78 5.39 -6.17
C GLY A 391 0.08 4.54 -7.11
N ARG A 392 0.45 3.32 -6.71
CA ARG A 392 1.19 2.38 -7.54
C ARG A 392 0.37 1.13 -7.80
N ILE A 393 0.34 0.69 -9.05
CA ILE A 393 -0.25 -0.60 -9.39
C ILE A 393 0.64 -1.69 -8.81
N VAL A 394 0.13 -2.42 -7.83
CA VAL A 394 0.85 -3.51 -7.15
C VAL A 394 0.37 -4.90 -7.60
N TYR A 395 -0.81 -4.97 -8.19
CA TYR A 395 -1.39 -6.18 -8.77
C TYR A 395 -2.28 -5.80 -9.94
N ASP A 396 -2.11 -6.45 -11.08
CA ASP A 396 -2.93 -6.33 -12.28
C ASP A 396 -3.06 -7.73 -12.89
N LEU A 397 -4.23 -8.36 -12.67
CA LEU A 397 -4.45 -9.76 -13.05
C LEU A 397 -4.48 -9.95 -14.56
N ASN A 398 -5.12 -9.02 -15.28
CA ASN A 398 -5.46 -9.16 -16.69
C ASN A 398 -4.78 -8.10 -17.58
N GLY A 399 -3.84 -7.31 -17.06
CA GLY A 399 -3.15 -6.28 -17.82
C GLY A 399 -4.10 -5.17 -18.30
N ILE A 400 -5.01 -4.71 -17.43
CA ILE A 400 -6.00 -3.66 -17.78
C ILE A 400 -5.43 -2.24 -17.73
N ALA A 401 -4.16 -2.08 -17.32
CA ALA A 401 -3.46 -0.80 -17.35
C ALA A 401 -2.71 -0.61 -18.67
N GLU A 402 -2.86 0.56 -19.30
CA GLU A 402 -2.12 0.95 -20.50
C GLU A 402 -1.14 2.10 -20.18
N PRO A 403 0.02 2.15 -20.79
CA PRO A 403 0.52 1.22 -21.81
C PRO A 403 0.90 -0.15 -21.25
N VAL A 404 0.48 -1.18 -21.92
CA VAL A 404 0.88 -2.57 -21.63
C VAL A 404 2.18 -2.91 -22.32
N ILE A 405 3.03 -3.71 -21.68
CA ILE A 405 4.19 -4.32 -22.33
C ILE A 405 3.70 -5.53 -23.11
N VAL A 406 3.46 -5.38 -24.42
CA VAL A 406 3.01 -6.47 -25.27
C VAL A 406 4.21 -7.33 -25.69
N GLY A 407 4.14 -8.63 -25.38
CA GLY A 407 5.03 -9.63 -25.97
C GLY A 407 6.45 -9.63 -25.48
N GLY A 408 6.74 -9.27 -24.21
CA GLY A 408 8.12 -9.30 -23.68
C GLY A 408 9.09 -8.35 -24.40
N GLY A 409 8.59 -7.53 -25.28
CA GLY A 409 9.31 -6.45 -25.93
C GLY A 409 9.44 -5.27 -24.98
N ARG A 410 10.58 -4.59 -25.02
CA ARG A 410 10.77 -3.29 -24.37
C ARG A 410 9.58 -2.39 -24.68
N ARG A 411 9.06 -1.66 -23.66
CA ARG A 411 8.14 -0.52 -23.87
C ARG A 411 8.53 0.18 -25.16
N LYS A 412 7.59 0.32 -26.13
CA LYS A 412 7.81 1.32 -27.18
C LYS A 412 8.03 2.65 -26.47
N PRO A 413 9.07 3.41 -26.85
CA PRO A 413 9.25 4.75 -26.31
C PRO A 413 7.92 5.47 -26.40
N ASN A 414 7.52 6.17 -25.36
CA ASN A 414 6.37 7.07 -25.42
C ASN A 414 6.61 7.97 -26.64
N ASP A 415 5.75 7.94 -27.64
CA ASP A 415 5.91 8.72 -28.87
C ASP A 415 6.18 10.19 -28.56
N LYS A 416 5.63 10.71 -27.45
CA LYS A 416 5.89 12.06 -26.95
C LYS A 416 7.35 12.35 -26.57
N PHE A 417 8.08 11.37 -26.03
CA PHE A 417 9.52 11.56 -25.78
C PHE A 417 10.29 11.59 -27.09
N ALA A 418 9.97 10.71 -28.02
CA ALA A 418 10.59 10.67 -29.33
C ALA A 418 10.24 11.92 -30.14
N GLU A 419 8.98 12.37 -30.11
CA GLU A 419 8.52 13.63 -30.71
C GLU A 419 9.26 14.84 -30.11
N TRP A 420 9.26 14.94 -28.78
CA TRP A 420 9.98 16.01 -28.08
C TRP A 420 11.48 15.97 -28.40
N TYR A 421 12.10 14.78 -28.39
CA TYR A 421 13.52 14.64 -28.69
C TYR A 421 13.85 15.13 -30.12
N GLN A 422 12.95 14.93 -31.08
CA GLN A 422 13.08 15.46 -32.43
C GLN A 422 12.94 16.99 -32.49
N THR A 423 12.32 17.63 -31.53
CA THR A 423 12.21 19.10 -31.46
C THR A 423 13.48 19.76 -30.91
N LEU A 424 14.40 19.01 -30.32
CA LEU A 424 15.67 19.55 -29.85
C LEU A 424 16.52 20.04 -31.04
N PRO A 425 17.25 21.15 -30.91
CA PRO A 425 18.10 21.64 -31.95
C PRO A 425 19.03 20.54 -32.44
N SER A 426 19.16 20.35 -33.75
CA SER A 426 20.13 19.41 -34.34
C SER A 426 21.54 19.84 -33.94
N SER A 427 22.27 18.94 -33.27
CA SER A 427 23.62 19.25 -32.80
C SER A 427 24.58 19.42 -33.99
N ASN A 428 25.43 20.43 -33.97
CA ASN A 428 26.57 20.58 -34.88
C ASN A 428 27.49 19.34 -34.77
N ASN A 429 27.24 18.30 -35.57
CA ASN A 429 28.00 17.04 -35.65
C ASN A 429 28.19 16.23 -34.35
N LYS A 430 27.40 16.47 -33.28
CA LYS A 430 27.46 15.67 -32.04
C LYS A 430 26.38 14.60 -32.06
N LYS A 431 26.78 13.37 -31.78
CA LYS A 431 25.85 12.29 -31.56
C LYS A 431 25.32 12.39 -30.12
N LEU A 432 24.05 12.74 -29.95
CA LEU A 432 23.34 12.71 -28.66
C LEU A 432 22.30 11.61 -28.74
N THR A 433 22.60 10.43 -28.20
CA THR A 433 21.68 9.28 -28.24
C THR A 433 21.11 9.04 -26.86
N PRO A 434 19.79 9.13 -26.67
CA PRO A 434 19.18 8.77 -25.38
C PRO A 434 19.34 7.28 -25.12
N HIS A 435 19.75 6.92 -23.91
CA HIS A 435 19.83 5.52 -23.52
C HIS A 435 18.42 4.96 -23.24
N ALA A 436 18.19 3.70 -23.60
CA ALA A 436 16.88 3.03 -23.45
C ALA A 436 16.42 2.85 -22.00
N SER A 437 17.32 3.01 -20.99
CA SER A 437 16.98 2.93 -19.57
C SER A 437 16.36 4.22 -19.02
N ILE A 438 16.31 5.31 -19.79
CA ILE A 438 15.69 6.56 -19.34
C ILE A 438 14.21 6.30 -19.04
N ASN A 439 13.78 6.66 -17.83
CA ASN A 439 12.38 6.68 -17.46
C ASN A 439 11.68 7.87 -18.15
N GLN A 440 11.22 7.63 -19.37
CA GLN A 440 10.68 8.66 -20.23
C GLN A 440 9.45 9.36 -19.64
N ALA A 441 8.58 8.61 -18.96
CA ALA A 441 7.38 9.15 -18.33
C ALA A 441 7.73 10.12 -17.19
N GLU A 442 8.67 9.72 -16.32
CA GLU A 442 9.13 10.56 -15.22
C GLU A 442 9.92 11.78 -15.74
N PHE A 443 10.81 11.57 -16.73
CA PHE A 443 11.50 12.68 -17.39
C PHE A 443 10.51 13.71 -17.94
N PHE A 444 9.45 13.24 -18.63
CA PHE A 444 8.45 14.15 -19.20
C PHE A 444 7.69 14.91 -18.12
N ARG A 445 7.39 14.27 -17.01
CA ARG A 445 6.77 14.90 -15.83
C ARG A 445 7.67 16.01 -15.25
N GLN A 446 8.97 15.75 -15.12
CA GLN A 446 9.97 16.73 -14.67
C GLN A 446 10.14 17.88 -15.69
N TYR A 447 10.18 17.53 -16.97
CA TYR A 447 10.26 18.52 -18.05
C TYR A 447 9.05 19.47 -18.05
N GLN A 448 7.83 18.94 -17.95
CA GLN A 448 6.60 19.76 -17.93
C GLN A 448 6.54 20.73 -16.76
N LYS A 449 7.10 20.36 -15.62
CA LYS A 449 7.17 21.24 -14.44
C LYS A 449 8.11 22.42 -14.64
N ASN A 450 9.23 22.21 -15.34
CA ASN A 450 10.21 23.26 -15.60
C ASN A 450 10.92 23.10 -16.97
N PRO A 451 10.24 23.39 -18.08
CA PRO A 451 10.84 23.27 -19.42
C PRO A 451 12.08 24.18 -19.59
N ALA A 452 12.10 25.33 -18.93
CA ALA A 452 13.19 26.30 -19.09
C ALA A 452 14.55 25.76 -18.63
N TYR A 453 14.60 25.01 -17.52
CA TYR A 453 15.84 24.43 -17.01
C TYR A 453 16.34 23.28 -17.90
N TRP A 454 15.44 22.42 -18.33
CA TRP A 454 15.77 21.33 -19.23
C TRP A 454 16.24 21.81 -20.60
N ASN A 455 15.59 22.84 -21.16
CA ASN A 455 16.02 23.44 -22.44
C ASN A 455 17.44 24.01 -22.31
N LYS A 456 17.75 24.73 -21.23
CA LYS A 456 19.13 25.23 -20.99
C LYS A 456 20.15 24.10 -20.88
N ALA A 457 19.78 22.98 -20.23
CA ALA A 457 20.67 21.82 -20.11
C ALA A 457 20.97 21.18 -21.47
N PHE A 458 19.94 20.99 -22.30
CA PHE A 458 20.13 20.44 -23.66
C PHE A 458 20.80 21.41 -24.60
N ASP A 459 20.49 22.70 -24.55
CA ASP A 459 21.17 23.74 -25.32
C ASP A 459 22.68 23.76 -25.00
N TYR A 460 23.03 23.61 -23.72
CA TYR A 460 24.44 23.52 -23.32
C TYR A 460 25.13 22.29 -23.93
N LEU A 461 24.48 21.11 -23.92
CA LEU A 461 25.02 19.92 -24.59
C LEU A 461 25.19 20.12 -26.10
N HIS A 462 24.28 20.82 -26.75
CA HIS A 462 24.29 21.04 -28.19
C HIS A 462 25.36 22.09 -28.63
N THR A 463 25.45 23.19 -27.89
CA THR A 463 26.22 24.36 -28.34
C THR A 463 27.65 24.39 -27.81
N THR A 464 27.95 23.76 -26.66
CA THR A 464 29.27 23.83 -26.03
C THR A 464 30.24 22.82 -26.62
N ASP A 465 31.50 23.22 -26.86
CA ASP A 465 32.59 22.27 -27.17
C ASP A 465 33.01 21.50 -25.90
N LEU A 466 32.24 20.43 -25.60
CA LEU A 466 32.44 19.60 -24.42
C LEU A 466 33.81 18.90 -24.42
N ALA A 467 34.42 18.66 -25.61
CA ALA A 467 35.70 18.00 -25.71
C ALA A 467 36.84 18.90 -25.21
N ALA A 468 36.72 20.21 -25.41
CA ALA A 468 37.71 21.20 -24.99
C ALA A 468 37.60 21.56 -23.48
N LEU A 469 36.47 21.31 -22.82
CA LEU A 469 36.28 21.66 -21.40
C LEU A 469 37.27 20.92 -20.51
N LYS A 470 37.85 21.60 -19.54
CA LYS A 470 38.65 20.99 -18.47
C LYS A 470 37.75 20.37 -17.40
N PRO A 471 38.21 19.38 -16.61
CA PRO A 471 37.48 18.94 -15.44
C PRO A 471 37.14 20.12 -14.51
N GLY A 472 35.91 20.17 -14.01
CA GLY A 472 35.41 21.25 -13.14
C GLY A 472 33.93 21.47 -13.26
N THR A 473 33.41 22.47 -12.50
CA THR A 473 31.99 22.84 -12.47
C THR A 473 31.74 24.11 -13.27
N TYR A 474 30.73 24.12 -14.12
CA TYR A 474 30.37 25.22 -15.02
C TYR A 474 28.91 25.61 -14.77
N GLN A 475 28.65 26.87 -14.44
CA GLN A 475 27.30 27.38 -14.24
C GLN A 475 26.61 27.61 -15.59
N ILE A 476 25.38 27.11 -15.70
CA ILE A 476 24.51 27.29 -16.87
C ILE A 476 23.37 28.25 -16.52
N ASP A 477 22.75 28.03 -15.37
CA ASP A 477 21.70 28.89 -14.80
C ASP A 477 21.86 28.93 -13.29
N SER A 478 22.38 30.01 -12.77
CA SER A 478 22.76 30.33 -11.40
C SER A 478 22.12 29.46 -10.30
N GLY A 479 22.77 28.36 -9.93
CA GLY A 479 22.33 27.44 -8.88
C GLY A 479 21.19 26.48 -9.27
N ASN A 480 20.57 26.64 -10.44
CA ASN A 480 19.47 25.80 -10.90
C ASN A 480 19.89 24.78 -11.95
N VAL A 481 20.83 25.16 -12.82
CA VAL A 481 21.40 24.26 -13.83
C VAL A 481 22.90 24.48 -13.87
N PHE A 482 23.68 23.41 -13.70
CA PHE A 482 25.15 23.47 -13.81
C PHE A 482 25.72 22.15 -14.28
N ALA A 483 26.88 22.21 -14.94
CA ALA A 483 27.56 21.06 -15.51
C ALA A 483 28.82 20.72 -14.69
N ILE A 484 29.05 19.46 -14.45
CA ILE A 484 30.25 18.89 -13.82
C ILE A 484 30.98 18.06 -14.90
N VAL A 485 32.15 18.46 -15.29
CA VAL A 485 32.99 17.73 -16.26
C VAL A 485 33.99 16.86 -15.52
N VAL A 486 34.00 15.58 -15.85
CA VAL A 486 34.90 14.57 -15.28
C VAL A 486 35.73 13.96 -16.41
N ASP A 487 37.03 13.88 -16.23
CA ASP A 487 37.97 13.18 -17.14
C ASP A 487 38.84 12.28 -16.26
N ALA A 488 38.53 11.00 -16.18
CA ALA A 488 39.13 10.08 -15.21
C ALA A 488 39.10 8.62 -15.72
N ILE A 489 39.90 7.78 -15.10
CA ILE A 489 39.82 6.32 -15.28
C ILE A 489 38.63 5.81 -14.44
N PRO A 490 37.69 5.06 -15.06
CA PRO A 490 36.57 4.45 -14.32
C PRO A 490 37.05 3.51 -13.22
N ASN A 491 36.27 3.43 -12.14
CA ASN A 491 36.58 2.59 -10.98
C ASN A 491 36.08 1.13 -11.19
N GLU A 492 36.70 0.20 -10.46
CA GLU A 492 36.16 -1.15 -10.34
C GLU A 492 34.77 -1.14 -9.71
N LEU A 493 33.93 -2.11 -10.06
CA LEU A 493 32.54 -2.21 -9.62
C LEU A 493 32.40 -2.06 -8.10
N GLU A 494 33.25 -2.73 -7.33
CA GLU A 494 33.18 -2.77 -5.87
C GLU A 494 33.48 -1.42 -5.21
N LYS A 495 34.16 -0.51 -5.92
CA LYS A 495 34.53 0.82 -5.43
C LYS A 495 33.49 1.90 -5.74
N VAL A 496 32.52 1.61 -6.60
CA VAL A 496 31.46 2.56 -6.97
C VAL A 496 30.23 2.26 -6.16
N LYS A 497 29.66 3.25 -5.48
CA LYS A 497 28.41 3.11 -4.72
C LYS A 497 27.21 3.46 -5.58
N TRP A 498 26.07 2.90 -5.26
CA TRP A 498 24.78 3.39 -5.75
C TRP A 498 24.48 4.74 -5.11
N GLU A 499 24.02 5.69 -5.90
CA GLU A 499 23.67 7.03 -5.44
C GLU A 499 22.32 7.47 -6.00
N ALA A 500 21.61 8.33 -5.26
CA ALA A 500 20.42 9.04 -5.69
C ALA A 500 20.45 10.48 -5.19
N HIS A 501 19.60 11.31 -5.78
CA HIS A 501 19.51 12.74 -5.49
C HIS A 501 18.07 13.11 -5.13
N ARG A 502 17.87 14.25 -4.46
CA ARG A 502 16.54 14.77 -4.11
C ARG A 502 16.22 16.09 -4.77
N ASP A 503 17.21 16.98 -4.83
CA ASP A 503 17.04 18.37 -5.27
C ASP A 503 17.38 18.57 -6.75
N PHE A 504 18.12 17.61 -7.36
CA PHE A 504 18.53 17.69 -8.76
C PHE A 504 18.26 16.38 -9.50
N ASN A 505 17.93 16.53 -10.78
CA ASN A 505 18.01 15.47 -11.77
C ASN A 505 19.41 15.46 -12.37
N ASP A 506 19.92 14.29 -12.76
CA ASP A 506 21.19 14.11 -13.46
C ASP A 506 20.97 13.85 -14.96
N LEU A 507 21.53 14.69 -15.81
CA LEU A 507 21.68 14.42 -17.24
C LEU A 507 23.16 14.11 -17.49
N GLN A 508 23.51 12.82 -17.63
CA GLN A 508 24.89 12.35 -17.82
C GLN A 508 25.16 12.00 -19.27
N TYR A 509 26.15 12.64 -19.90
CA TYR A 509 26.55 12.42 -21.28
C TYR A 509 28.01 11.98 -21.39
N ILE A 510 28.28 10.93 -22.17
CA ILE A 510 29.62 10.40 -22.40
C ILE A 510 30.27 11.11 -23.60
N ILE A 511 31.25 11.94 -23.31
CA ILE A 511 31.96 12.74 -24.32
C ILE A 511 33.00 11.87 -25.05
N ARG A 512 33.72 11.00 -24.33
CA ARG A 512 34.78 10.13 -24.86
C ARG A 512 34.94 8.89 -23.99
N GLY A 513 35.26 7.78 -24.62
CA GLY A 513 35.54 6.51 -23.94
C GLY A 513 34.28 5.69 -23.70
N LYS A 514 34.42 4.67 -22.81
CA LYS A 514 33.35 3.74 -22.46
C LYS A 514 33.33 3.48 -20.94
N ALA A 515 32.17 3.36 -20.39
CA ALA A 515 31.96 2.95 -18.98
C ALA A 515 30.75 2.03 -18.89
N THR A 516 30.53 1.50 -17.71
CA THR A 516 29.26 0.81 -17.35
C THR A 516 28.46 1.71 -16.40
N MET A 517 27.15 1.76 -16.59
CA MET A 517 26.20 2.51 -15.80
C MET A 517 25.22 1.54 -15.12
N GLY A 518 25.18 1.55 -13.80
CA GLY A 518 24.14 0.85 -13.04
C GLY A 518 22.88 1.72 -12.93
N VAL A 519 21.70 1.11 -13.08
CA VAL A 519 20.39 1.77 -12.98
C VAL A 519 19.44 0.90 -12.15
N ALA A 520 18.77 1.50 -11.18
CA ALA A 520 17.73 0.86 -10.37
C ALA A 520 16.71 1.90 -9.89
N SER A 521 15.54 1.45 -9.44
CA SER A 521 14.56 2.31 -8.77
C SER A 521 14.97 2.56 -7.31
N VAL A 522 14.73 3.75 -6.77
CA VAL A 522 14.89 4.02 -5.32
C VAL A 522 13.92 3.18 -4.47
N ASP A 523 12.87 2.66 -5.09
CA ASP A 523 11.89 1.75 -4.47
C ASP A 523 12.25 0.27 -4.62
N ASP A 524 13.43 -0.04 -5.18
CA ASP A 524 13.92 -1.42 -5.25
C ASP A 524 14.06 -1.99 -3.83
N PRO A 525 13.37 -3.09 -3.49
CA PRO A 525 13.37 -3.63 -2.14
C PRO A 525 14.74 -4.14 -1.67
N SER A 526 15.69 -4.39 -2.58
CA SER A 526 17.07 -4.71 -2.24
C SER A 526 17.91 -3.47 -1.89
N GLY A 527 17.41 -2.27 -2.22
CA GLY A 527 18.10 -1.01 -1.98
C GLY A 527 18.01 -0.55 -0.53
N LYS A 528 19.10 -0.69 0.22
CA LYS A 528 19.20 -0.18 1.61
C LYS A 528 20.05 1.09 1.63
N VAL A 529 19.58 2.13 2.29
CA VAL A 529 20.38 3.35 2.52
C VAL A 529 21.54 3.01 3.45
N ILE A 530 22.77 3.13 2.92
CA ILE A 530 24.03 2.89 3.68
C ILE A 530 24.71 4.19 4.10
N VAL A 531 24.43 5.30 3.40
CA VAL A 531 24.84 6.65 3.80
C VAL A 531 23.61 7.54 3.71
N PRO A 532 23.18 8.16 4.82
CA PRO A 532 22.03 9.07 4.83
C PRO A 532 22.20 10.25 3.88
N TYR A 533 21.09 10.85 3.48
CA TYR A 533 21.08 12.01 2.62
C TYR A 533 21.91 13.18 3.19
N SER A 534 22.78 13.72 2.35
CA SER A 534 23.57 14.93 2.61
C SER A 534 22.97 16.12 1.84
N PRO A 535 22.31 17.07 2.49
CA PRO A 535 21.75 18.25 1.80
C PRO A 535 22.81 19.11 1.12
N THR A 536 24.04 19.17 1.65
CA THR A 536 25.15 19.95 1.07
C THR A 536 25.59 19.43 -0.28
N ASN A 537 25.54 18.11 -0.48
CA ASN A 537 26.00 17.44 -1.71
C ASN A 537 24.84 16.91 -2.55
N ASP A 538 23.60 17.03 -2.05
CA ASP A 538 22.40 16.43 -2.66
C ASP A 538 22.61 14.96 -3.04
N ILE A 539 23.09 14.13 -2.10
CA ILE A 539 23.41 12.74 -2.37
C ILE A 539 23.06 11.84 -1.17
N LEU A 540 22.56 10.66 -1.48
CA LEU A 540 22.46 9.54 -0.55
C LEU A 540 22.99 8.28 -1.24
N HIS A 541 23.54 7.34 -0.46
CA HIS A 541 24.08 6.11 -1.03
C HIS A 541 23.30 4.89 -0.56
N PHE A 542 23.20 3.92 -1.48
CA PHE A 542 22.52 2.64 -1.25
C PHE A 542 23.47 1.46 -1.41
N SER A 543 23.16 0.34 -0.74
CA SER A 543 23.48 -0.99 -1.24
C SER A 543 22.31 -1.47 -2.08
N ASN A 544 22.58 -2.03 -3.26
CA ASN A 544 21.57 -2.64 -4.11
C ASN A 544 22.16 -3.84 -4.85
N GLU A 545 21.47 -4.98 -4.78
CA GLU A 545 21.92 -6.24 -5.37
C GLU A 545 21.22 -6.53 -6.72
N LEU A 546 20.08 -5.89 -7.00
CA LEU A 546 19.21 -6.18 -8.15
C LEU A 546 19.26 -5.14 -9.27
N GLY A 547 20.16 -4.18 -9.22
CA GLY A 547 20.32 -3.16 -10.28
C GLY A 547 20.74 -3.73 -11.62
N SER A 548 20.26 -3.13 -12.70
CA SER A 548 20.66 -3.44 -14.08
C SER A 548 21.89 -2.62 -14.49
N TYR A 549 22.78 -3.25 -15.24
CA TYR A 549 24.01 -2.62 -15.73
C TYR A 549 23.99 -2.47 -17.25
N TYR A 550 24.35 -1.29 -17.73
CA TYR A 550 24.27 -0.94 -19.14
C TYR A 550 25.60 -0.36 -19.65
N PRO A 551 25.98 -0.60 -20.92
CA PRO A 551 27.11 0.07 -21.54
C PRO A 551 26.79 1.56 -21.71
N ALA A 552 27.72 2.40 -21.28
CA ALA A 552 27.69 3.86 -21.44
C ALA A 552 28.77 4.24 -22.48
N ASP A 553 28.37 4.23 -23.75
CA ASP A 553 29.23 4.50 -24.88
C ASP A 553 29.30 5.99 -25.22
N GLN A 554 30.35 6.41 -25.90
CA GLN A 554 30.51 7.77 -26.43
C GLN A 554 29.28 8.20 -27.24
N GLY A 555 28.77 9.40 -26.96
CA GLY A 555 27.59 9.96 -27.61
C GLY A 555 26.26 9.54 -27.00
N THR A 556 26.28 8.73 -25.94
CA THR A 556 25.06 8.32 -25.21
C THR A 556 24.82 9.20 -23.99
N PHE A 557 23.57 9.56 -23.74
CA PHE A 557 23.19 10.22 -22.50
C PHE A 557 22.15 9.41 -21.70
N PHE A 558 22.20 9.58 -20.38
CA PHE A 558 21.28 9.04 -19.39
C PHE A 558 20.61 10.18 -18.65
N ILE A 559 19.40 9.96 -18.19
CA ILE A 559 18.69 10.88 -17.28
C ILE A 559 18.29 10.09 -16.05
N PHE A 560 18.60 10.62 -14.87
CA PHE A 560 18.21 10.08 -13.57
C PHE A 560 17.44 11.13 -12.81
N THR A 561 16.25 10.78 -12.39
CA THR A 561 15.40 11.61 -11.55
C THR A 561 15.50 11.16 -10.09
N PRO A 562 14.91 11.85 -9.12
CA PRO A 562 14.89 11.39 -7.74
C PRO A 562 14.25 10.01 -7.49
N LEU A 563 13.59 9.44 -8.50
CA LEU A 563 13.02 8.09 -8.44
C LEU A 563 13.99 6.99 -8.86
N GLU A 564 15.18 7.34 -9.33
CA GLU A 564 16.20 6.38 -9.77
C GLU A 564 17.46 6.46 -8.93
N MET A 565 17.95 5.29 -8.49
CA MET A 565 19.33 5.09 -8.08
C MET A 565 20.19 4.86 -9.33
N HIS A 566 21.41 5.40 -9.32
CA HIS A 566 22.37 5.09 -10.35
C HIS A 566 23.75 4.81 -9.76
N ARG A 567 24.57 4.08 -10.51
CA ARG A 567 25.92 3.67 -10.14
C ARG A 567 26.86 4.03 -11.30
N PRO A 568 27.40 5.28 -11.30
CA PRO A 568 28.05 5.85 -12.49
C PRO A 568 29.54 5.56 -12.53
N GLY A 569 30.09 5.42 -13.76
CA GLY A 569 31.54 5.37 -13.97
C GLY A 569 32.19 4.07 -13.50
N ILE A 570 31.50 2.96 -13.65
CA ILE A 570 32.04 1.61 -13.46
C ILE A 570 32.91 1.26 -14.67
N ARG A 571 34.04 0.61 -14.43
CA ARG A 571 34.96 0.18 -15.49
C ARG A 571 34.26 -0.81 -16.44
N ALA A 572 34.27 -0.48 -17.74
CA ALA A 572 33.92 -1.43 -18.78
C ALA A 572 35.16 -2.29 -19.14
N GLU A 573 35.01 -3.27 -20.01
CA GLU A 573 36.13 -4.03 -20.54
C GLU A 573 37.12 -3.08 -21.22
N GLY A 574 38.39 -3.12 -20.78
CA GLY A 574 39.46 -2.23 -21.21
C GLY A 574 39.90 -1.23 -20.13
N LYS A 575 41.07 -0.60 -20.32
CA LYS A 575 41.69 0.30 -19.32
C LYS A 575 41.63 1.79 -19.70
N GLY A 576 40.70 2.19 -20.59
CA GLY A 576 40.64 3.56 -21.12
C GLY A 576 40.05 4.57 -20.13
N ALA A 577 40.57 5.82 -20.17
CA ALA A 577 39.93 6.93 -19.47
C ALA A 577 38.61 7.33 -20.15
N ILE A 578 37.65 7.78 -19.36
CA ILE A 578 36.41 8.39 -19.86
C ILE A 578 36.41 9.89 -19.59
N LYS A 579 35.78 10.62 -20.49
CA LYS A 579 35.38 12.00 -20.27
C LYS A 579 33.85 12.06 -20.34
N LYS A 580 33.23 12.57 -19.30
CA LYS A 580 31.79 12.75 -19.23
C LYS A 580 31.42 14.12 -18.67
N VAL A 581 30.23 14.58 -18.99
CA VAL A 581 29.59 15.70 -18.32
C VAL A 581 28.32 15.21 -17.59
N VAL A 582 28.14 15.68 -16.37
CA VAL A 582 26.92 15.52 -15.57
C VAL A 582 26.30 16.90 -15.46
N ILE A 583 25.13 17.10 -16.03
CA ILE A 583 24.35 18.33 -15.87
C ILE A 583 23.31 18.12 -14.80
N LYS A 584 23.44 18.88 -13.72
CA LYS A 584 22.48 18.93 -12.62
C LYS A 584 21.35 19.89 -13.01
N VAL A 585 20.11 19.38 -13.00
CA VAL A 585 18.90 20.15 -13.31
C VAL A 585 18.01 20.15 -12.09
N ARG A 586 17.78 21.31 -11.49
CA ARG A 586 17.01 21.42 -10.24
C ARG A 586 15.59 20.85 -10.41
N VAL A 587 15.19 20.05 -9.43
CA VAL A 587 13.81 19.54 -9.30
C VAL A 587 12.91 20.72 -8.93
N PRO A 588 11.75 20.89 -9.60
CA PRO A 588 10.81 22.00 -9.35
C PRO A 588 10.13 21.96 -8.00
#